data_8d4c8cf9860d2a1b2d6b4b21d5649153
#
_entry.id   8d4c8cf9860d2a1b2d6b4b21d5649153
#
_cell.length_a   1.000
_cell.length_b   1.000
_cell.length_c   1.000
_cell.angle_alpha   90.00
_cell.angle_beta   90.00
_cell.angle_gamma   90.00
#
_symmetry.space_group_name_H-M   'P 1'
#
loop_
_entity.id
_entity.type
_entity.pdbx_description
1 polymer ?
#
loop_
_entity_poly.entity_id
_entity_poly.type
_entity_poly.pdbx_seq_one_letter_code
_entity_poly.pdbx_strand_id
1 'polypeptide(L)'
;CRVDDIKGTVESIGMRSTTLRTSARTIVTIPNGQLSASKIENFAHRDRFIFNPIFNFRMETTPDQMRYLLVELRTLLYSHPAVLNSPPVVRFTGITADALKVEITAYIEAVTFEISQEVQEDLLLRMMDIIEASGTSLAYPSQTLYMARDTRLSDEKSAAVSETVKKWKENNELQLPKFDPKRVEELKGSIKYPDDGSYNPSPDGKLNL
;
A
#
# COMPACT_ATOMS: atom_id res chain seq x y z
N CYS A 1 -13.65 20.29 -14.13
CA CYS A 1 -14.69 19.56 -13.40
C CYS A 1 -14.98 18.21 -14.03
N ARG A 2 -15.69 17.37 -13.30
CA ARG A 2 -16.30 16.13 -13.82
C ARG A 2 -17.80 16.20 -13.51
N VAL A 3 -18.60 15.95 -14.52
CA VAL A 3 -20.05 15.83 -14.42
C VAL A 3 -20.42 14.42 -14.82
N ASP A 4 -20.87 13.63 -13.85
CA ASP A 4 -21.03 12.17 -14.00
C ASP A 4 -19.74 11.54 -14.58
N ASP A 5 -19.78 11.03 -15.82
CA ASP A 5 -18.64 10.38 -16.49
C ASP A 5 -17.84 11.34 -17.39
N ILE A 6 -18.30 12.59 -17.56
CA ILE A 6 -17.69 13.57 -18.47
C ILE A 6 -16.73 14.45 -17.72
N LYS A 7 -15.43 14.36 -18.05
CA LYS A 7 -14.39 15.23 -17.51
C LYS A 7 -14.04 16.33 -18.50
N GLY A 8 -14.04 17.59 -18.05
CA GLY A 8 -13.70 18.73 -18.90
C GLY A 8 -13.58 20.03 -18.13
N THR A 9 -13.27 21.08 -18.88
CA THR A 9 -13.26 22.47 -18.38
C THR A 9 -14.54 23.16 -18.84
N VAL A 10 -15.20 23.87 -17.91
CA VAL A 10 -16.36 24.70 -18.26
C VAL A 10 -15.90 25.81 -19.17
N GLU A 11 -16.46 25.86 -20.36
CA GLU A 11 -16.14 26.90 -21.38
C GLU A 11 -17.15 28.05 -21.34
N SER A 12 -18.43 27.71 -21.22
CA SER A 12 -19.47 28.72 -21.04
C SER A 12 -20.67 28.17 -20.26
N ILE A 13 -21.34 29.08 -19.54
CA ILE A 13 -22.57 28.78 -18.82
C ILE A 13 -23.66 29.71 -19.45
N GLY A 14 -24.56 29.08 -20.19
CA GLY A 14 -25.69 29.75 -20.80
C GLY A 14 -26.96 29.68 -19.93
N MET A 15 -28.05 30.31 -20.38
CA MET A 15 -29.32 30.27 -19.64
C MET A 15 -29.97 28.88 -19.61
N ARG A 16 -29.77 28.06 -20.64
CA ARG A 16 -30.40 26.72 -20.77
C ARG A 16 -29.42 25.56 -20.74
N SER A 17 -28.17 25.82 -21.05
CA SER A 17 -27.15 24.82 -21.16
C SER A 17 -25.78 25.32 -20.76
N THR A 18 -24.93 24.41 -20.28
CA THR A 18 -23.52 24.64 -19.97
C THR A 18 -22.68 23.82 -20.94
N THR A 19 -21.60 24.43 -21.47
CA THR A 19 -20.68 23.74 -22.37
C THR A 19 -19.39 23.41 -21.64
N LEU A 20 -18.96 22.15 -21.81
CA LEU A 20 -17.71 21.61 -21.28
C LEU A 20 -16.77 21.25 -22.44
N ARG A 21 -15.52 21.68 -22.36
CA ARG A 21 -14.46 21.23 -23.27
C ARG A 21 -13.70 20.06 -22.64
N THR A 22 -13.76 18.91 -23.28
CA THR A 22 -13.07 17.71 -22.84
C THR A 22 -11.56 17.78 -23.10
N SER A 23 -10.80 16.86 -22.52
CA SER A 23 -9.36 16.70 -22.80
C SER A 23 -9.08 16.36 -24.27
N ALA A 24 -10.01 15.67 -24.95
CA ALA A 24 -9.96 15.41 -26.40
C ALA A 24 -10.32 16.63 -27.25
N ARG A 25 -10.49 17.83 -26.65
CA ARG A 25 -10.84 19.10 -27.31
C ARG A 25 -12.24 19.14 -27.94
N THR A 26 -13.06 18.16 -27.64
CA THR A 26 -14.49 18.17 -28.05
C THR A 26 -15.32 19.00 -27.09
N ILE A 27 -16.45 19.50 -27.58
CA ILE A 27 -17.41 20.27 -26.78
C ILE A 27 -18.59 19.37 -26.44
N VAL A 28 -18.93 19.28 -25.17
CA VAL A 28 -20.13 18.61 -24.67
C VAL A 28 -21.07 19.69 -24.13
N THR A 29 -22.29 19.70 -24.60
CA THR A 29 -23.34 20.62 -24.14
C THR A 29 -24.30 19.87 -23.23
N ILE A 30 -24.45 20.32 -22.00
CA ILE A 30 -25.30 19.71 -20.98
C ILE A 30 -26.43 20.69 -20.64
N PRO A 31 -27.71 20.29 -20.74
CA PRO A 31 -28.81 21.11 -20.27
C PRO A 31 -28.68 21.42 -18.77
N ASN A 32 -28.94 22.67 -18.37
CA ASN A 32 -28.80 23.08 -16.96
C ASN A 32 -29.72 22.31 -16.01
N GLY A 33 -30.88 21.88 -16.47
CA GLY A 33 -31.78 21.03 -15.69
C GLY A 33 -31.16 19.66 -15.38
N GLN A 34 -30.44 19.06 -16.31
CA GLN A 34 -29.69 17.82 -16.09
C GLN A 34 -28.47 18.08 -15.20
N LEU A 35 -27.74 19.15 -15.45
CA LEU A 35 -26.57 19.50 -14.67
C LEU A 35 -26.90 19.69 -13.18
N SER A 36 -28.04 20.29 -12.86
CA SER A 36 -28.48 20.50 -11.46
C SER A 36 -28.82 19.19 -10.72
N ALA A 37 -29.15 18.13 -11.47
CA ALA A 37 -29.44 16.80 -10.91
C ALA A 37 -28.21 15.86 -10.91
N SER A 38 -27.15 16.23 -11.65
CA SER A 38 -25.94 15.43 -11.78
C SER A 38 -24.95 15.64 -10.61
N LYS A 39 -24.09 14.64 -10.38
CA LYS A 39 -22.95 14.80 -9.47
C LYS A 39 -21.85 15.61 -10.14
N ILE A 40 -21.48 16.72 -9.52
CA ILE A 40 -20.42 17.61 -10.02
C ILE A 40 -19.23 17.51 -9.08
N GLU A 41 -18.09 17.08 -9.61
CA GLU A 41 -16.80 17.11 -8.93
C GLU A 41 -15.98 18.26 -9.46
N ASN A 42 -15.62 19.21 -8.57
CA ASN A 42 -14.87 20.40 -8.94
C ASN A 42 -13.39 20.24 -8.59
N PHE A 43 -12.55 20.05 -9.59
CA PHE A 43 -11.10 19.91 -9.42
C PHE A 43 -10.38 21.24 -9.16
N ALA A 44 -11.00 22.38 -9.43
CA ALA A 44 -10.38 23.68 -9.19
C ALA A 44 -10.29 24.04 -7.69
N HIS A 45 -11.14 23.41 -6.86
CA HIS A 45 -11.11 23.55 -5.40
C HIS A 45 -10.37 22.44 -4.70
N ARG A 46 -9.51 21.70 -5.43
CA ARG A 46 -8.65 20.68 -4.81
C ARG A 46 -7.58 21.40 -4.00
N ASP A 47 -7.49 21.05 -2.71
CA ASP A 47 -6.50 21.57 -1.78
C ASP A 47 -5.18 20.78 -1.83
N ARG A 48 -5.25 19.48 -2.22
CA ARG A 48 -4.13 18.55 -2.21
C ARG A 48 -4.25 17.52 -3.30
N PHE A 49 -3.12 16.95 -3.69
CA PHE A 49 -3.06 15.84 -4.64
C PHE A 49 -2.67 14.58 -3.89
N ILE A 50 -3.48 13.54 -4.03
CA ILE A 50 -3.17 12.24 -3.45
C ILE A 50 -2.09 11.55 -4.26
N PHE A 51 -1.11 10.98 -3.55
CA PHE A 51 -0.07 10.10 -4.08
C PHE A 51 -0.21 8.75 -3.39
N ASN A 52 -0.65 7.73 -4.13
CA ASN A 52 -0.90 6.41 -3.57
C ASN A 52 -0.42 5.27 -4.47
N PRO A 53 0.89 5.18 -4.73
CA PRO A 53 1.44 4.07 -5.48
C PRO A 53 1.37 2.76 -4.68
N ILE A 54 1.25 1.66 -5.41
CA ILE A 54 1.31 0.32 -4.87
C ILE A 54 2.55 -0.34 -5.45
N PHE A 55 3.42 -0.84 -4.58
CA PHE A 55 4.58 -1.63 -4.97
C PHE A 55 4.38 -3.09 -4.64
N ASN A 56 4.64 -3.93 -5.61
CA ASN A 56 4.65 -5.37 -5.46
C ASN A 56 6.11 -5.84 -5.51
N PHE A 57 6.59 -6.37 -4.40
CA PHE A 57 7.95 -6.90 -4.27
C PHE A 57 7.98 -8.40 -4.46
N ARG A 58 9.14 -8.93 -4.84
CA ARG A 58 9.34 -10.36 -5.02
C ARG A 58 9.13 -11.12 -3.72
N MET A 59 8.63 -12.36 -3.83
CA MET A 59 8.39 -13.24 -2.68
C MET A 59 9.67 -13.63 -1.93
N GLU A 60 10.82 -13.57 -2.60
CA GLU A 60 12.12 -13.86 -2.03
C GLU A 60 12.68 -12.72 -1.16
N THR A 61 11.98 -11.57 -1.12
CA THR A 61 12.36 -10.44 -0.26
C THR A 61 12.34 -10.86 1.20
N THR A 62 13.46 -10.70 1.87
CA THR A 62 13.57 -11.04 3.29
C THR A 62 12.82 -10.04 4.19
N PRO A 63 12.41 -10.45 5.40
CA PRO A 63 11.76 -9.53 6.35
C PRO A 63 12.61 -8.30 6.68
N ASP A 64 13.93 -8.43 6.72
CA ASP A 64 14.82 -7.31 7.02
C ASP A 64 14.93 -6.33 5.85
N GLN A 65 14.97 -6.83 4.61
CA GLN A 65 14.85 -5.97 3.43
C GLN A 65 13.51 -5.22 3.41
N MET A 66 12.43 -5.89 3.79
CA MET A 66 11.10 -5.26 3.88
C MET A 66 11.08 -4.17 4.97
N ARG A 67 11.68 -4.42 6.16
CA ARG A 67 11.81 -3.39 7.21
C ARG A 67 12.61 -2.19 6.72
N TYR A 68 13.74 -2.43 6.07
CA TYR A 68 14.56 -1.39 5.46
C TYR A 68 13.74 -0.54 4.47
N LEU A 69 13.06 -1.17 3.52
CA LEU A 69 12.21 -0.48 2.55
C LEU A 69 11.15 0.39 3.22
N LEU A 70 10.44 -0.15 4.21
CA LEU A 70 9.38 0.60 4.90
C LEU A 70 9.93 1.83 5.65
N VAL A 71 11.14 1.75 6.20
CA VAL A 71 11.78 2.88 6.88
C VAL A 71 12.26 3.92 5.87
N GLU A 72 13.02 3.51 4.85
CA GLU A 72 13.59 4.43 3.87
C GLU A 72 12.50 5.13 3.04
N LEU A 73 11.46 4.41 2.63
CA LEU A 73 10.33 5.02 1.92
C LEU A 73 9.59 6.06 2.79
N ARG A 74 9.45 5.82 4.09
CA ARG A 74 8.90 6.83 5.02
C ARG A 74 9.85 8.02 5.16
N THR A 75 11.14 7.76 5.33
CA THR A 75 12.17 8.80 5.45
C THR A 75 12.16 9.70 4.23
N LEU A 76 12.10 9.13 3.03
CA LEU A 76 11.96 9.89 1.79
C LEU A 76 10.74 10.81 1.81
N LEU A 77 9.57 10.26 2.14
CA LEU A 77 8.32 11.04 2.15
C LEU A 77 8.33 12.16 3.19
N TYR A 78 8.90 11.93 4.36
CA TYR A 78 9.05 12.99 5.38
C TYR A 78 10.09 14.04 5.01
N SER A 79 11.11 13.67 4.23
CA SER A 79 12.18 14.58 3.83
C SER A 79 11.83 15.42 2.61
N HIS A 80 10.84 15.01 1.84
CA HIS A 80 10.50 15.69 0.59
C HIS A 80 9.68 16.96 0.86
N PRO A 81 10.15 18.16 0.38
CA PRO A 81 9.55 19.45 0.73
C PRO A 81 8.11 19.63 0.20
N ALA A 82 7.75 18.98 -0.90
CA ALA A 82 6.41 19.06 -1.47
C ALA A 82 5.43 18.02 -0.91
N VAL A 83 5.87 17.13 0.00
CA VAL A 83 4.98 16.20 0.70
C VAL A 83 4.51 16.86 1.99
N LEU A 84 3.20 16.95 2.16
CA LEU A 84 2.61 17.56 3.33
C LEU A 84 2.97 16.83 4.63
N ASN A 85 3.09 17.62 5.71
CA ASN A 85 3.28 17.13 7.09
C ASN A 85 2.10 16.31 7.66
N SER A 86 1.10 15.98 6.83
CA SER A 86 0.14 14.92 7.15
C SER A 86 0.89 13.60 7.11
N PRO A 87 0.93 12.81 8.18
CA PRO A 87 1.83 11.67 8.27
C PRO A 87 1.63 10.73 7.08
N PRO A 88 2.65 10.54 6.23
CA PRO A 88 2.54 9.63 5.11
C PRO A 88 2.39 8.20 5.63
N VAL A 89 1.50 7.46 5.03
CA VAL A 89 1.25 6.07 5.39
C VAL A 89 1.99 5.16 4.43
N VAL A 90 2.98 4.42 4.92
CA VAL A 90 3.66 3.36 4.18
C VAL A 90 3.40 2.06 4.92
N ARG A 91 2.73 1.12 4.30
CA ARG A 91 2.33 -0.14 4.94
C ARG A 91 2.59 -1.34 4.03
N PHE A 92 3.11 -2.39 4.65
CA PHE A 92 3.05 -3.73 4.09
C PHE A 92 1.63 -4.26 4.34
N THR A 93 0.84 -4.34 3.26
CA THR A 93 -0.61 -4.59 3.36
C THR A 93 -1.00 -6.02 3.05
N GLY A 94 -0.12 -6.80 2.46
CA GLY A 94 -0.46 -8.19 2.18
C GLY A 94 0.58 -8.99 1.43
N ILE A 95 0.35 -10.28 1.44
CA ILE A 95 1.08 -11.27 0.66
C ILE A 95 0.09 -11.85 -0.34
N THR A 96 0.38 -11.67 -1.62
CA THR A 96 -0.41 -12.25 -2.71
C THR A 96 0.22 -13.58 -3.14
N ALA A 97 -0.36 -14.24 -4.16
CA ALA A 97 0.18 -15.50 -4.66
C ALA A 97 1.59 -15.36 -5.26
N ASP A 98 1.95 -14.17 -5.72
CA ASP A 98 3.15 -13.89 -6.52
C ASP A 98 3.98 -12.70 -6.01
N ALA A 99 3.50 -11.96 -4.99
CA ALA A 99 4.15 -10.74 -4.54
C ALA A 99 3.86 -10.36 -3.08
N LEU A 100 4.76 -9.57 -2.52
CA LEU A 100 4.60 -8.85 -1.26
C LEU A 100 4.16 -7.43 -1.55
N LYS A 101 2.96 -7.04 -1.07
CA LYS A 101 2.31 -5.78 -1.41
C LYS A 101 2.61 -4.69 -0.39
N VAL A 102 3.14 -3.57 -0.85
CA VAL A 102 3.33 -2.35 -0.04
C VAL A 102 2.50 -1.23 -0.64
N GLU A 103 1.69 -0.61 0.19
CA GLU A 103 0.86 0.54 -0.18
C GLU A 103 1.41 1.80 0.46
N ILE A 104 1.43 2.86 -0.32
CA ILE A 104 1.82 4.20 0.11
C ILE A 104 0.63 5.12 -0.05
N THR A 105 0.40 5.98 0.93
CA THR A 105 -0.55 7.07 0.82
C THR A 105 0.07 8.33 1.39
N ALA A 106 0.22 9.34 0.55
CA ALA A 106 0.73 10.65 0.92
C ALA A 106 -0.06 11.75 0.17
N TYR A 107 0.06 12.98 0.64
CA TYR A 107 -0.53 14.14 -0.02
C TYR A 107 0.58 15.07 -0.47
N ILE A 108 0.49 15.51 -1.73
CA ILE A 108 1.41 16.46 -2.35
C ILE A 108 0.76 17.83 -2.34
N GLU A 109 1.50 18.83 -1.89
CA GLU A 109 1.15 20.23 -1.99
C GLU A 109 1.64 20.76 -3.34
N ALA A 110 0.72 21.06 -4.24
CA ALA A 110 1.03 21.59 -5.55
C ALA A 110 -0.07 22.54 -5.99
N VAL A 111 0.31 23.60 -6.72
CA VAL A 111 -0.63 24.60 -7.24
C VAL A 111 -1.40 24.06 -8.42
N THR A 112 -0.75 23.26 -9.27
CA THR A 112 -1.34 22.71 -10.48
C THR A 112 -1.19 21.18 -10.52
N PHE A 113 -1.98 20.55 -11.38
CA PHE A 113 -1.89 19.12 -11.59
C PHE A 113 -0.54 18.71 -12.20
N GLU A 114 -0.02 19.54 -13.14
CA GLU A 114 1.27 19.33 -13.78
C GLU A 114 2.40 19.28 -12.75
N ILE A 115 2.47 20.28 -11.86
CA ILE A 115 3.47 20.31 -10.77
C ILE A 115 3.32 19.09 -9.87
N SER A 116 2.09 18.64 -9.59
CA SER A 116 1.90 17.43 -8.79
C SER A 116 2.44 16.17 -9.48
N GLN A 117 2.39 16.11 -10.81
CA GLN A 117 2.97 15.00 -11.58
C GLN A 117 4.50 15.04 -11.59
N GLU A 118 5.11 16.22 -11.70
CA GLU A 118 6.57 16.39 -11.59
C GLU A 118 7.08 15.91 -10.22
N VAL A 119 6.37 16.27 -9.15
CA VAL A 119 6.71 15.79 -7.79
C VAL A 119 6.53 14.27 -7.67
N GLN A 120 5.47 13.71 -8.26
CA GLN A 120 5.26 12.26 -8.28
C GLN A 120 6.38 11.53 -9.02
N GLU A 121 6.85 12.08 -10.14
CA GLU A 121 7.98 11.54 -10.91
C GLU A 121 9.25 11.52 -10.08
N ASP A 122 9.61 12.63 -9.43
CA ASP A 122 10.79 12.70 -8.55
C ASP A 122 10.70 11.68 -7.40
N LEU A 123 9.53 11.61 -6.74
CA LEU A 123 9.31 10.62 -5.68
C LEU A 123 9.48 9.19 -6.17
N LEU A 124 8.92 8.85 -7.32
CA LEU A 124 9.02 7.50 -7.88
C LEU A 124 10.44 7.13 -8.25
N LEU A 125 11.22 8.06 -8.84
CA LEU A 125 12.63 7.84 -9.17
C LEU A 125 13.45 7.57 -7.90
N ARG A 126 13.30 8.40 -6.86
CA ARG A 126 13.98 8.18 -5.58
C ARG A 126 13.55 6.88 -4.89
N MET A 127 12.29 6.49 -5.03
CA MET A 127 11.80 5.19 -4.53
C MET A 127 12.46 4.04 -5.28
N MET A 128 12.71 4.17 -6.59
CA MET A 128 13.45 3.17 -7.36
C MET A 128 14.90 3.02 -6.85
N ASP A 129 15.58 4.12 -6.54
CA ASP A 129 16.94 4.08 -5.96
C ASP A 129 16.94 3.34 -4.60
N ILE A 130 15.94 3.59 -3.75
CA ILE A 130 15.79 2.89 -2.46
C ILE A 130 15.54 1.39 -2.67
N ILE A 131 14.71 1.04 -3.64
CA ILE A 131 14.41 -0.37 -3.96
C ILE A 131 15.68 -1.07 -4.43
N GLU A 132 16.45 -0.45 -5.31
CA GLU A 132 17.74 -0.99 -5.77
C GLU A 132 18.73 -1.16 -4.62
N ALA A 133 18.88 -0.14 -3.77
CA ALA A 133 19.76 -0.17 -2.60
C ALA A 133 19.37 -1.25 -1.58
N SER A 134 18.11 -1.64 -1.50
CA SER A 134 17.63 -2.69 -0.60
C SER A 134 18.06 -4.11 -0.99
N GLY A 135 18.57 -4.28 -2.22
CA GLY A 135 18.96 -5.59 -2.76
C GLY A 135 17.77 -6.50 -3.11
N THR A 136 16.56 -5.96 -3.14
CA THR A 136 15.38 -6.65 -3.70
C THR A 136 14.93 -5.96 -4.99
N SER A 137 13.87 -6.46 -5.60
CA SER A 137 13.29 -5.89 -6.81
C SER A 137 11.76 -6.02 -6.80
N LEU A 138 11.12 -5.29 -7.70
CA LEU A 138 9.69 -5.42 -7.92
C LEU A 138 9.36 -6.83 -8.46
N ALA A 139 8.19 -7.32 -8.09
CA ALA A 139 7.68 -8.59 -8.61
C ALA A 139 7.30 -8.40 -10.09
N TYR A 140 7.75 -9.31 -10.90
CA TYR A 140 7.29 -9.45 -12.28
C TYR A 140 6.32 -10.64 -12.34
N PRO A 141 5.29 -10.60 -13.18
CA PRO A 141 4.51 -11.79 -13.50
C PRO A 141 5.45 -12.77 -14.22
N SER A 142 6.10 -13.63 -13.45
CA SER A 142 7.05 -14.62 -13.94
C SER A 142 6.53 -16.01 -13.63
N GLN A 143 6.56 -16.90 -14.62
CA GLN A 143 6.42 -18.33 -14.40
C GLN A 143 7.82 -18.92 -14.32
N THR A 144 8.16 -19.48 -13.16
CA THR A 144 9.36 -20.30 -13.04
C THR A 144 9.02 -21.72 -13.49
N LEU A 145 9.47 -22.08 -14.67
CA LEU A 145 9.37 -23.45 -15.16
C LEU A 145 10.51 -24.27 -14.53
N TYR A 146 10.21 -25.05 -13.53
CA TYR A 146 11.16 -26.03 -13.00
C TYR A 146 11.24 -27.23 -13.97
N MET A 147 12.25 -27.26 -14.83
CA MET A 147 12.52 -28.39 -15.69
C MET A 147 13.37 -29.48 -15.01
N ALA A 148 13.61 -29.38 -13.74
CA ALA A 148 14.33 -30.36 -12.94
C ALA A 148 13.37 -31.05 -11.95
N ARG A 149 13.69 -32.32 -11.59
CA ARG A 149 12.98 -33.04 -10.53
C ARG A 149 12.88 -32.16 -9.29
N ASP A 150 11.64 -31.97 -8.84
CA ASP A 150 11.25 -31.21 -7.67
C ASP A 150 12.12 -31.61 -6.46
N THR A 151 13.09 -30.79 -6.10
CA THR A 151 13.70 -30.82 -4.78
C THR A 151 12.70 -30.14 -3.86
N ARG A 152 11.84 -30.95 -3.26
CA ARG A 152 10.84 -30.54 -2.29
C ARG A 152 11.42 -29.57 -1.27
N LEU A 153 10.58 -28.66 -0.81
CA LEU A 153 10.75 -27.88 0.40
C LEU A 153 11.50 -28.69 1.45
N SER A 154 12.65 -28.17 1.91
CA SER A 154 13.57 -28.77 2.87
C SER A 154 13.00 -30.00 3.63
N ASP A 155 13.37 -31.20 3.21
CA ASP A 155 12.90 -32.47 3.82
C ASP A 155 13.20 -32.49 5.31
N GLU A 156 14.31 -31.87 5.74
CA GLU A 156 14.69 -31.74 7.15
C GLU A 156 13.69 -30.93 7.97
N LYS A 157 13.26 -29.74 7.45
CA LYS A 157 12.26 -28.90 8.12
C LYS A 157 10.89 -29.58 8.14
N SER A 158 10.54 -30.26 7.07
CA SER A 158 9.29 -31.01 6.97
C SER A 158 9.27 -32.18 7.95
N ALA A 159 10.37 -32.91 8.09
CA ALA A 159 10.51 -33.97 9.06
C ALA A 159 10.42 -33.45 10.51
N ALA A 160 11.11 -32.36 10.82
CA ALA A 160 11.06 -31.72 12.13
C ALA A 160 9.64 -31.26 12.52
N VAL A 161 8.92 -30.64 11.57
CA VAL A 161 7.52 -30.25 11.80
C VAL A 161 6.61 -31.46 12.00
N SER A 162 6.80 -32.53 11.21
CA SER A 162 6.02 -33.76 11.34
C SER A 162 6.24 -34.44 12.70
N GLU A 163 7.47 -34.45 13.16
CA GLU A 163 7.80 -34.98 14.50
C GLU A 163 7.18 -34.12 15.62
N THR A 164 7.20 -32.79 15.48
CA THR A 164 6.59 -31.90 16.44
C THR A 164 5.07 -32.09 16.50
N VAL A 165 4.40 -32.17 15.35
CA VAL A 165 2.95 -32.42 15.28
C VAL A 165 2.61 -33.80 15.86
N LYS A 166 3.45 -34.82 15.67
CA LYS A 166 3.27 -36.15 16.25
C LYS A 166 3.34 -36.09 17.78
N LYS A 167 4.33 -35.41 18.36
CA LYS A 167 4.44 -35.14 19.80
C LYS A 167 3.20 -34.44 20.36
N TRP A 168 2.71 -33.43 19.68
CA TRP A 168 1.47 -32.73 20.09
C TRP A 168 0.26 -33.67 20.11
N LYS A 169 0.15 -34.60 19.13
CA LYS A 169 -0.93 -35.61 19.11
C LYS A 169 -0.81 -36.61 20.22
N GLU A 170 0.40 -37.09 20.49
CA GLU A 170 0.67 -38.09 21.56
C GLU A 170 0.39 -37.51 22.96
N ASN A 171 0.71 -36.23 23.17
CA ASN A 171 0.51 -35.53 24.44
C ASN A 171 -0.89 -34.91 24.58
N ASN A 172 -1.78 -35.00 23.58
CA ASN A 172 -3.05 -34.30 23.53
C ASN A 172 -2.92 -32.74 23.58
N GLU A 173 -1.78 -32.22 23.07
CA GLU A 173 -1.46 -30.82 23.04
C GLU A 173 -1.80 -30.16 21.68
N LEU A 174 -2.38 -30.91 20.74
CA LEU A 174 -2.80 -30.35 19.44
C LEU A 174 -4.02 -29.45 19.62
N GLN A 175 -3.79 -28.17 19.60
CA GLN A 175 -4.80 -27.10 19.83
C GLN A 175 -5.71 -26.84 18.61
N LEU A 176 -6.18 -27.93 17.98
CA LEU A 176 -7.11 -27.88 16.85
C LEU A 176 -8.34 -28.74 17.17
N PRO A 177 -9.56 -28.32 16.77
CA PRO A 177 -9.92 -27.12 16.00
C PRO A 177 -9.97 -25.81 16.81
N LYS A 178 -9.80 -25.86 18.11
CA LYS A 178 -9.81 -24.68 19.00
C LYS A 178 -8.66 -24.77 20.00
N PHE A 179 -8.15 -23.60 20.39
CA PHE A 179 -7.20 -23.50 21.50
C PHE A 179 -7.91 -23.67 22.85
N ASP A 180 -7.23 -24.35 23.77
CA ASP A 180 -7.66 -24.41 25.17
C ASP A 180 -7.68 -22.99 25.75
N PRO A 181 -8.77 -22.58 26.46
CA PRO A 181 -8.87 -21.25 27.07
C PRO A 181 -7.70 -20.92 28.01
N LYS A 182 -7.17 -21.91 28.74
CA LYS A 182 -5.99 -21.73 29.61
C LYS A 182 -4.75 -21.38 28.79
N ARG A 183 -4.55 -22.10 27.69
CA ARG A 183 -3.43 -21.83 26.78
C ARG A 183 -3.52 -20.47 26.11
N VAL A 184 -4.72 -20.03 25.75
CA VAL A 184 -4.95 -18.67 25.22
C VAL A 184 -4.53 -17.61 26.23
N GLU A 185 -4.86 -17.82 27.53
CA GLU A 185 -4.49 -16.88 28.60
C GLU A 185 -2.97 -16.82 28.81
N GLU A 186 -2.28 -17.95 28.78
CA GLU A 186 -0.81 -18.03 28.87
C GLU A 186 -0.11 -17.36 27.69
N LEU A 187 -0.70 -17.40 26.49
CA LEU A 187 -0.15 -16.80 25.28
C LEU A 187 -0.35 -15.29 25.20
N LYS A 188 -1.30 -14.73 25.98
CA LYS A 188 -1.52 -13.28 25.98
C LYS A 188 -0.26 -12.53 26.40
N GLY A 189 0.20 -11.64 25.53
CA GLY A 189 1.38 -10.83 25.77
C GLY A 189 2.72 -11.57 25.69
N SER A 190 2.74 -12.83 25.23
CA SER A 190 3.97 -13.60 25.05
C SER A 190 4.83 -13.10 23.88
N ILE A 191 4.22 -12.40 22.93
CA ILE A 191 4.91 -11.75 21.82
C ILE A 191 5.15 -10.28 22.17
N LYS A 192 6.40 -9.88 22.14
CA LYS A 192 6.78 -8.49 22.35
C LYS A 192 6.40 -7.66 21.11
N TYR A 193 5.59 -6.64 21.31
CA TYR A 193 5.19 -5.71 20.27
C TYR A 193 5.25 -4.27 20.81
N PRO A 194 5.84 -3.31 20.07
CA PRO A 194 6.60 -3.50 18.84
C PRO A 194 7.92 -4.25 19.06
N ASP A 195 8.54 -4.72 17.95
CA ASP A 195 9.85 -5.40 17.95
C ASP A 195 10.95 -4.58 18.66
N ASP A 196 11.98 -5.27 19.15
CA ASP A 196 13.13 -4.62 19.81
C ASP A 196 13.78 -3.59 18.87
N GLY A 197 14.04 -2.39 19.41
CA GLY A 197 14.59 -1.26 18.66
C GLY A 197 13.55 -0.43 17.90
N SER A 198 12.28 -0.79 17.92
CA SER A 198 11.21 0.03 17.35
C SER A 198 10.89 1.24 18.25
N TYR A 199 10.70 2.42 17.66
CA TYR A 199 10.22 3.58 18.38
C TYR A 199 8.78 3.34 18.88
N ASN A 200 8.61 3.38 20.21
CA ASN A 200 7.31 3.27 20.85
C ASN A 200 6.92 4.64 21.43
N PRO A 201 5.91 5.35 20.89
CA PRO A 201 5.50 6.66 21.39
C PRO A 201 4.75 6.59 22.73
N SER A 202 4.40 5.41 23.20
CA SER A 202 3.67 5.24 24.45
C SER A 202 4.65 5.08 25.61
N PRO A 203 4.72 6.04 26.57
CA PRO A 203 5.63 5.94 27.71
C PRO A 203 5.35 4.75 28.62
N ASP A 204 4.15 4.18 28.56
CA ASP A 204 3.69 3.08 29.41
C ASP A 204 3.74 1.70 28.72
N GLY A 205 4.27 1.59 27.50
CA GLY A 205 4.32 0.32 26.76
C GLY A 205 2.95 -0.26 26.36
N LYS A 206 1.87 0.47 26.63
CA LYS A 206 0.52 0.03 26.27
C LYS A 206 0.16 0.51 24.87
N LEU A 207 -0.28 -0.42 24.04
CA LEU A 207 -0.92 -0.09 22.77
C LEU A 207 -2.16 0.78 23.05
N ASN A 208 -2.17 2.00 22.54
CA ASN A 208 -3.41 2.73 22.37
C ASN A 208 -4.13 2.11 21.14
N LEU A 209 -4.92 1.08 21.39
CA LEU A 209 -5.88 0.53 20.43
C LEU A 209 -7.17 1.32 20.51
#